data_c8c7742e3f2899a744256f6085bfce5d
#
_entry.id   c8c7742e3f2899a744256f6085bfce5d
#
_cell.length_a   1.000
_cell.length_b   1.000
_cell.length_c   1.000
_cell.angle_alpha   90.00
_cell.angle_beta   90.00
_cell.angle_gamma   90.00
#
_symmetry.space_group_name_H-M   'P 1'
#
loop_
_entity.id
_entity.type
_entity.pdbx_description
1 polymer ?
#
loop_
_entity_poly.entity_id
_entity_poly.type
_entity_poly.pdbx_seq_one_letter_code
_entity_poly.pdbx_strand_id
1 'polypeptide(L)' 'MSKELVLKNRIREARLAAHMSQAELGKAAGVSRQTINSIENGQFSPTAKLALVLCTVLDRKFEELFYF' A
#
# COMPACT_ATOMS: atom_id res chain seq x y z
N MET A 1 14.30 26.96 -2.17
CA MET A 1 13.38 26.10 -2.88
C MET A 1 13.30 24.73 -2.25
N SER A 2 12.13 24.25 -1.97
CA SER A 2 11.96 22.96 -1.31
C SER A 2 11.98 21.83 -2.33
N LYS A 3 12.51 20.71 -1.91
CA LYS A 3 12.47 19.50 -2.70
C LYS A 3 11.14 18.78 -2.39
N GLU A 4 10.46 18.38 -3.42
CA GLU A 4 9.21 17.64 -3.25
C GLU A 4 9.49 16.24 -2.73
N LEU A 5 8.76 15.84 -1.69
CA LEU A 5 8.86 14.50 -1.14
C LEU A 5 7.80 13.63 -1.79
N VAL A 6 8.23 12.55 -2.44
CA VAL A 6 7.31 11.63 -3.09
C VAL A 6 7.21 10.38 -2.23
N LEU A 7 6.01 10.07 -1.77
CA LEU A 7 5.76 8.90 -0.95
C LEU A 7 5.88 7.64 -1.81
N LYS A 8 6.74 6.74 -1.39
CA LYS A 8 6.94 5.45 -2.05
C LYS A 8 6.43 4.35 -1.15
N ASN A 9 6.21 3.17 -1.72
CA ASN A 9 5.72 2.06 -0.92
C ASN A 9 6.26 0.73 -1.41
N ARG A 10 6.18 -0.26 -0.53
CA ARG A 10 6.56 -1.65 -0.80
C ARG A 10 5.35 -2.57 -0.66
N ILE A 11 4.18 -2.07 -1.01
CA ILE A 11 2.94 -2.84 -0.89
C ILE A 11 3.00 -4.08 -1.76
N ARG A 12 3.47 -3.96 -3.00
CA ARG A 12 3.55 -5.10 -3.92
C ARG A 12 4.44 -6.20 -3.34
N GLU A 13 5.62 -5.84 -2.86
CA GLU A 13 6.56 -6.82 -2.31
C GLU A 13 5.97 -7.54 -1.10
N ALA A 14 5.33 -6.78 -0.20
CA ALA A 14 4.71 -7.36 0.98
C ALA A 14 3.52 -8.24 0.61
N ARG A 15 2.74 -7.80 -0.39
CA ARG A 15 1.60 -8.56 -0.87
C ARG A 15 2.05 -9.89 -1.46
N LEU A 16 3.08 -9.87 -2.30
CA LEU A 16 3.61 -11.10 -2.90
C LEU A 16 4.21 -12.02 -1.84
N ALA A 17 4.88 -11.46 -0.84
CA ALA A 17 5.41 -12.26 0.25
C ALA A 17 4.29 -12.93 1.06
N ALA A 18 3.12 -12.32 1.11
CA ALA A 18 1.94 -12.87 1.77
C ALA A 18 1.12 -13.78 0.85
N HIS A 19 1.59 -14.00 -0.37
CA HIS A 19 0.92 -14.85 -1.37
C HIS A 19 -0.50 -14.37 -1.69
N MET A 20 -0.69 -13.05 -1.77
CA MET A 20 -1.98 -12.45 -2.06
C MET A 20 -1.99 -11.83 -3.45
N SER A 21 -3.13 -11.94 -4.13
CA SER A 21 -3.38 -11.18 -5.36
C SER A 21 -3.79 -9.75 -4.99
N GLN A 22 -3.76 -8.85 -6.00
CA GLN A 22 -4.27 -7.50 -5.78
C GLN A 22 -5.74 -7.53 -5.39
N ALA A 23 -6.52 -8.42 -6.00
CA ALA A 23 -7.94 -8.55 -5.67
C ALA A 23 -8.14 -9.02 -4.22
N GLU A 24 -7.33 -9.98 -3.78
CA GLU A 24 -7.41 -10.47 -2.40
C GLU A 24 -7.04 -9.39 -1.40
N LEU A 25 -5.98 -8.64 -1.69
CA LEU A 25 -5.58 -7.55 -0.81
C LEU A 25 -6.66 -6.46 -0.77
N GLY A 26 -7.22 -6.12 -1.93
CA GLY A 26 -8.30 -5.13 -1.99
C GLY A 26 -9.49 -5.55 -1.15
N LYS A 27 -9.90 -6.81 -1.26
CA LYS A 27 -11.02 -7.34 -0.48
C LYS A 27 -10.73 -7.28 1.01
N ALA A 28 -9.53 -7.67 1.41
CA ALA A 28 -9.14 -7.65 2.83
C ALA A 28 -9.08 -6.23 3.38
N ALA A 29 -8.68 -5.27 2.57
CA ALA A 29 -8.55 -3.88 2.99
C ALA A 29 -9.84 -3.06 2.77
N GLY A 30 -10.85 -3.64 2.13
CA GLY A 30 -12.11 -2.96 1.89
C GLY A 30 -12.08 -1.98 0.74
N VAL A 31 -11.21 -2.19 -0.23
CA VAL A 31 -11.11 -1.35 -1.42
C VAL A 31 -11.05 -2.20 -2.68
N SER A 32 -11.17 -1.57 -3.84
CA SER A 32 -11.15 -2.30 -5.11
C SER A 32 -9.73 -2.76 -5.46
N ARG A 33 -9.66 -3.77 -6.34
CA ARG A 33 -8.38 -4.21 -6.90
C ARG A 33 -7.69 -3.04 -7.62
N GLN A 34 -8.46 -2.22 -8.33
CA GLN A 34 -7.90 -1.08 -9.04
C GLN A 34 -7.25 -0.08 -8.10
N THR A 35 -7.82 0.14 -6.92
CA THR A 35 -7.24 1.01 -5.91
C THR A 35 -5.87 0.48 -5.47
N ILE A 36 -5.79 -0.83 -5.21
CA ILE A 36 -4.51 -1.44 -4.84
C ILE A 36 -3.49 -1.26 -5.95
N ASN A 37 -3.89 -1.52 -7.20
CA ASN A 37 -2.98 -1.35 -8.34
C ASN A 37 -2.48 0.09 -8.43
N SER A 38 -3.35 1.06 -8.26
CA SER A 38 -2.97 2.47 -8.33
C SER A 38 -2.01 2.87 -7.21
N ILE A 39 -2.21 2.33 -6.01
CA ILE A 39 -1.29 2.57 -4.89
C ILE A 39 0.07 1.97 -5.19
N GLU A 40 0.11 0.72 -5.66
CA GLU A 40 1.38 0.04 -5.96
C GLU A 40 2.17 0.78 -7.04
N ASN A 41 1.48 1.38 -7.98
CA ASN A 41 2.12 2.11 -9.08
C ASN A 41 2.43 3.57 -8.75
N GLY A 42 2.12 4.03 -7.54
CA GLY A 42 2.40 5.40 -7.13
C GLY A 42 1.45 6.43 -7.70
N GLN A 43 0.33 6.01 -8.30
CA GLN A 43 -0.65 6.92 -8.88
C GLN A 43 -1.64 7.45 -7.85
N PHE A 44 -1.71 6.81 -6.71
CA PHE A 44 -2.66 7.16 -5.66
C PHE A 44 -2.02 6.93 -4.30
N SER A 45 -2.02 7.96 -3.46
CA SER A 45 -1.52 7.85 -2.09
C SER A 45 -2.70 7.48 -1.19
N PRO A 46 -2.59 6.43 -0.40
CA PRO A 46 -3.68 6.05 0.50
C PRO A 46 -3.87 7.09 1.61
N THR A 47 -5.10 7.19 2.11
CA THR A 47 -5.36 7.95 3.32
C THR A 47 -4.61 7.29 4.49
N ALA A 48 -4.44 8.04 5.59
CA ALA A 48 -3.79 7.47 6.77
C ALA A 48 -4.51 6.21 7.24
N LYS A 49 -5.86 6.23 7.22
CA LYS A 49 -6.64 5.07 7.64
C LYS A 49 -6.35 3.87 6.76
N LEU A 50 -6.38 4.04 5.45
CA LEU A 50 -6.13 2.94 4.53
C LEU A 50 -4.71 2.42 4.66
N ALA A 51 -3.74 3.34 4.83
CA ALA A 51 -2.35 2.94 5.02
C ALA A 51 -2.20 2.03 6.25
N LEU A 52 -2.86 2.37 7.35
CA LEU A 52 -2.80 1.56 8.57
C LEU A 52 -3.53 0.22 8.39
N VAL A 53 -4.63 0.21 7.65
CA VAL A 53 -5.34 -1.04 7.34
C VAL A 53 -4.42 -1.96 6.52
N LEU A 54 -3.72 -1.43 5.53
CA LEU A 54 -2.79 -2.22 4.73
C LEU A 54 -1.66 -2.79 5.59
N CYS A 55 -1.14 -1.99 6.51
CA CYS A 55 -0.13 -2.47 7.46
C CYS A 55 -0.65 -3.64 8.28
N THR A 56 -1.88 -3.55 8.74
CA THR A 56 -2.51 -4.60 9.55
C THR A 56 -2.71 -5.87 8.71
N VAL A 57 -3.26 -5.73 7.51
CA VAL A 57 -3.53 -6.87 6.63
C VAL A 57 -2.24 -7.58 6.24
N LEU A 58 -1.19 -6.82 5.94
CA LEU A 58 0.08 -7.37 5.47
C LEU A 58 1.03 -7.71 6.61
N ASP A 59 0.65 -7.40 7.85
CA ASP A 59 1.47 -7.66 9.04
C ASP A 59 2.85 -7.01 8.91
N ARG A 60 2.84 -5.74 8.58
CA ARG A 60 4.06 -4.94 8.43
C ARG A 60 3.91 -3.63 9.17
N LYS A 61 5.02 -3.10 9.66
CA LYS A 61 5.04 -1.78 10.25
C LYS A 61 4.88 -0.73 9.16
N PHE A 62 4.35 0.44 9.54
CA PHE A 62 4.12 1.52 8.59
C PHE A 62 5.41 1.87 7.84
N GLU A 63 6.51 2.02 8.56
CA GLU A 63 7.77 2.41 7.95
C GLU A 63 8.40 1.31 7.09
N GLU A 64 7.91 0.08 7.22
CA GLU A 64 8.33 -1.00 6.33
C GLU A 64 7.62 -0.93 4.98
N LEU A 65 6.44 -0.31 4.95
CA LEU A 65 5.64 -0.25 3.73
C LEU A 65 5.73 1.10 3.02
N PHE A 66 5.86 2.18 3.77
CA PHE A 66 5.84 3.53 3.20
C PHE A 66 7.13 4.27 3.54
N TYR A 67 7.67 4.97 2.56
CA TYR A 67 8.93 5.68 2.76
C TYR A 67 9.10 6.78 1.71
N PHE A 68 10.05 7.61 1.91
CA PHE A 68 10.50 8.61 0.95
C PHE A 68 11.90 8.22 0.41
#